data_f95d74737721c92284487095fcbc9b2f
#
_entry.id   f95d74737721c92284487095fcbc9b2f
#
_cell.length_a   1.000
_cell.length_b   1.000
_cell.length_c   1.000
_cell.angle_alpha   90.00
_cell.angle_beta   90.00
_cell.angle_gamma   90.00
#
_symmetry.space_group_name_H-M   'P 1'
#
loop_
_entity.id
_entity.type
_entity.pdbx_description
1 polymer ?
#
loop_
_entity_poly.entity_id
_entity_poly.type
_entity_poly.pdbx_seq_one_letter_code
_entity_poly.pdbx_strand_id
1 'polypeptide(L)'
;MIPVSGTINGSIHDEGVHLATSDIHFKRILVGIDFSKQAALALKTAIAIGEIFGSEIFLVNAVPSFVHGTGQRPILPETISAEIDSAKEEMKQIVAGEPRLDGLRLKTTVAYAGAVDLIEHIASEEKVDLIVLGSHGSSGLERLALGSVAEAVLRKAACPVLVVGPNCRAEQHPFRSILFATDLETTGLRAAQYASALSEHVHGRLTLLHVIENQKDVPSVESGLIENRLSQELRSLLPSDVGLFCEPKVRLEYGSPAELIPVVAESESASLIVVGLRNQSGLADHSPWSTLSHVIREAKCGVLGVRGHLL
;
A
#
# COMPACT_ATOMS: atom_id res chain seq x y z
N MET A 1 19.68 -25.24 -58.92
CA MET A 1 20.60 -25.23 -57.78
C MET A 1 20.52 -23.86 -57.13
N ILE A 2 19.66 -23.71 -56.09
CA ILE A 2 19.45 -22.48 -55.34
C ILE A 2 19.59 -22.84 -53.88
N PRO A 3 20.49 -22.24 -53.09
CA PRO A 3 20.56 -22.51 -51.67
C PRO A 3 19.57 -21.60 -50.93
N VAL A 4 18.73 -22.24 -50.12
CA VAL A 4 17.91 -21.59 -49.10
C VAL A 4 18.69 -21.64 -47.78
N SER A 5 19.04 -20.50 -47.25
CA SER A 5 19.43 -20.34 -45.85
C SER A 5 18.91 -19.01 -45.34
N GLY A 6 17.87 -19.06 -44.56
CA GLY A 6 17.31 -17.94 -43.82
C GLY A 6 17.00 -18.37 -42.40
N THR A 7 18.02 -18.27 -41.54
CA THR A 7 17.87 -18.43 -40.10
C THR A 7 17.28 -17.15 -39.56
N ILE A 8 16.03 -17.20 -39.10
CA ILE A 8 15.41 -16.10 -38.37
C ILE A 8 15.72 -16.32 -36.90
N ASN A 9 16.77 -15.67 -36.40
CA ASN A 9 16.99 -15.50 -34.98
C ASN A 9 16.21 -14.26 -34.51
N GLY A 10 14.98 -14.46 -34.10
CA GLY A 10 14.19 -13.49 -33.37
C GLY A 10 14.44 -13.66 -31.88
N SER A 11 15.48 -13.03 -31.36
CA SER A 11 15.63 -12.81 -29.93
C SER A 11 14.58 -11.77 -29.49
N ILE A 12 13.55 -12.23 -28.85
CA ILE A 12 12.62 -11.38 -28.10
C ILE A 12 13.42 -10.89 -26.89
N HIS A 13 13.97 -9.68 -26.97
CA HIS A 13 14.45 -8.97 -25.81
C HIS A 13 13.23 -8.50 -25.02
N ASP A 14 12.89 -9.26 -24.00
CA ASP A 14 12.02 -8.84 -22.90
C ASP A 14 12.79 -7.79 -22.07
N GLU A 15 12.68 -6.52 -22.48
CA GLU A 15 13.15 -5.40 -21.69
C GLU A 15 12.14 -5.12 -20.57
N GLY A 16 12.02 -6.05 -19.63
CA GLY A 16 11.45 -5.77 -18.32
C GLY A 16 12.34 -4.73 -17.67
N VAL A 17 11.81 -3.53 -17.43
CA VAL A 17 12.49 -2.49 -16.65
C VAL A 17 12.69 -3.03 -15.23
N HIS A 18 13.79 -3.71 -14.99
CA HIS A 18 14.29 -4.02 -13.66
C HIS A 18 14.72 -2.70 -13.02
N LEU A 19 13.82 -2.09 -12.23
CA LEU A 19 14.26 -1.07 -11.29
C LEU A 19 15.26 -1.75 -10.35
N ALA A 20 16.50 -1.25 -10.32
CA ALA A 20 17.44 -1.69 -9.31
C ALA A 20 16.81 -1.44 -7.93
N THR A 21 16.94 -2.40 -6.99
CA THR A 21 16.38 -2.31 -5.64
C THR A 21 16.78 -1.02 -4.92
N SER A 22 17.93 -0.45 -5.24
CA SER A 22 18.45 0.82 -4.71
C SER A 22 17.64 2.07 -5.08
N ASP A 23 16.68 2.00 -6.03
CA ASP A 23 15.98 3.19 -6.53
C ASP A 23 14.60 3.45 -5.88
N ILE A 24 14.15 2.56 -4.97
CA ILE A 24 12.87 2.74 -4.29
C ILE A 24 13.07 3.65 -3.07
N HIS A 25 12.62 4.90 -3.20
CA HIS A 25 12.65 5.92 -2.15
C HIS A 25 11.32 6.65 -2.07
N PHE A 26 10.84 6.88 -0.87
CA PHE A 26 9.66 7.71 -0.64
C PHE A 26 10.08 9.17 -0.38
N LYS A 27 10.36 9.92 -1.45
CA LYS A 27 10.79 11.32 -1.36
C LYS A 27 9.64 12.28 -1.10
N ARG A 28 8.42 11.95 -1.53
CA ARG A 28 7.21 12.77 -1.42
C ARG A 28 6.06 11.92 -0.93
N ILE A 29 5.61 12.19 0.28
CA ILE A 29 4.57 11.41 0.96
C ILE A 29 3.33 12.28 1.11
N LEU A 30 2.20 11.86 0.55
CA LEU A 30 0.91 12.50 0.78
C LEU A 30 0.15 11.78 1.90
N VAL A 31 -0.36 12.54 2.86
CA VAL A 31 -1.19 12.03 3.96
C VAL A 31 -2.57 12.63 3.87
N GLY A 32 -3.59 11.79 3.72
CA GLY A 32 -4.98 12.21 3.81
C GLY A 32 -5.39 12.43 5.27
N ILE A 33 -5.82 13.64 5.59
CA ILE A 33 -6.23 14.07 6.93
C ILE A 33 -7.71 14.37 6.93
N ASP A 34 -8.46 13.66 7.76
CA ASP A 34 -9.90 13.91 8.01
C ASP A 34 -10.19 14.13 9.50
N PHE A 35 -9.14 14.45 10.25
CA PHE A 35 -9.16 14.70 11.69
C PHE A 35 -9.58 13.48 12.55
N SER A 36 -9.67 12.29 11.96
CA SER A 36 -9.92 11.04 12.68
C SER A 36 -8.68 10.53 13.41
N LYS A 37 -8.90 9.59 14.35
CA LYS A 37 -7.79 8.89 15.04
C LYS A 37 -6.93 8.07 14.07
N GLN A 38 -7.53 7.51 13.03
CA GLN A 38 -6.85 6.74 12.00
C GLN A 38 -5.97 7.65 11.13
N ALA A 39 -6.46 8.84 10.76
CA ALA A 39 -5.65 9.84 10.07
C ALA A 39 -4.46 10.31 10.92
N ALA A 40 -4.65 10.50 12.22
CA ALA A 40 -3.55 10.85 13.14
C ALA A 40 -2.50 9.72 13.21
N LEU A 41 -2.92 8.46 13.20
CA LEU A 41 -2.01 7.31 13.18
C LEU A 41 -1.30 7.19 11.82
N ALA A 42 -2.01 7.44 10.71
CA ALA A 42 -1.44 7.53 9.38
C ALA A 42 -0.36 8.61 9.28
N LEU A 43 -0.60 9.78 9.87
CA LEU A 43 0.38 10.86 9.96
C LEU A 43 1.64 10.42 10.73
N LYS A 44 1.50 9.79 11.89
CA LYS A 44 2.65 9.28 12.66
C LYS A 44 3.47 8.25 11.88
N THR A 45 2.79 7.39 11.13
CA THR A 45 3.45 6.42 10.25
C THR A 45 4.19 7.12 9.11
N ALA A 46 3.57 8.10 8.47
CA ALA A 46 4.18 8.89 7.41
C ALA A 46 5.42 9.68 7.90
N ILE A 47 5.36 10.24 9.11
CA ILE A 47 6.50 10.91 9.74
C ILE A 47 7.66 9.93 9.95
N ALA A 48 7.39 8.74 10.50
CA ALA A 48 8.43 7.73 10.69
C ALA A 48 9.09 7.31 9.38
N ILE A 49 8.31 7.19 8.29
CA ILE A 49 8.83 6.93 6.95
C ILE A 49 9.62 8.14 6.43
N GLY A 50 9.07 9.35 6.63
CA GLY A 50 9.71 10.59 6.20
C GLY A 50 11.07 10.83 6.84
N GLU A 51 11.24 10.48 8.10
CA GLU A 51 12.53 10.55 8.80
C GLU A 51 13.58 9.59 8.22
N ILE A 52 13.15 8.40 7.78
CA ILE A 52 14.05 7.41 7.16
C ILE A 52 14.56 7.93 5.80
N PHE A 53 13.69 8.50 4.97
CA PHE A 53 14.01 8.90 3.59
C PHE A 53 14.31 10.38 3.41
N GLY A 54 14.16 11.23 4.45
CA GLY A 54 14.25 12.68 4.31
C GLY A 54 13.14 13.27 3.44
N SER A 55 11.93 12.74 3.56
CA SER A 55 10.81 13.03 2.68
C SER A 55 10.25 14.45 2.85
N GLU A 56 9.60 14.95 1.80
CA GLU A 56 8.65 16.04 1.88
C GLU A 56 7.25 15.47 2.13
N ILE A 57 6.54 16.01 3.14
CA ILE A 57 5.20 15.55 3.53
C ILE A 57 4.14 16.55 3.08
N PHE A 58 3.10 16.03 2.44
CA PHE A 58 1.93 16.78 1.98
C PHE A 58 0.72 16.36 2.82
N LEU A 59 0.24 17.25 3.72
CA LEU A 59 -0.99 17.00 4.47
C LEU A 59 -2.16 17.56 3.67
N VAL A 60 -3.11 16.72 3.36
CA VAL A 60 -4.24 17.04 2.48
C VAL A 60 -5.55 16.78 3.21
N ASN A 61 -6.36 17.83 3.35
CA ASN A 61 -7.73 17.73 3.85
C ASN A 61 -8.71 18.22 2.79
N ALA A 62 -9.74 17.42 2.52
CA ALA A 62 -10.86 17.79 1.69
C ALA A 62 -12.07 18.13 2.57
N VAL A 63 -12.51 19.37 2.48
CA VAL A 63 -13.84 19.78 3.01
C VAL A 63 -14.87 19.29 2.03
N PRO A 64 -15.79 18.38 2.45
CA PRO A 64 -16.68 17.70 1.52
C PRO A 64 -17.65 18.65 0.85
N SER A 65 -17.73 18.58 -0.49
CA SER A 65 -18.75 19.28 -1.25
C SER A 65 -20.06 18.48 -1.19
N PHE A 66 -21.00 18.87 -0.32
CA PHE A 66 -22.33 18.24 -0.26
C PHE A 66 -23.21 18.64 -1.45
N VAL A 67 -22.83 18.23 -2.65
CA VAL A 67 -23.66 18.39 -3.87
C VAL A 67 -24.36 17.06 -4.19
N HIS A 68 -24.88 16.33 -3.19
CA HIS A 68 -25.66 15.11 -3.47
C HIS A 68 -26.82 15.00 -2.49
N GLY A 69 -27.93 15.63 -2.87
CA GLY A 69 -29.21 15.44 -2.21
C GLY A 69 -30.28 16.23 -2.96
N THR A 70 -31.19 15.53 -3.61
CA THR A 70 -32.40 16.10 -4.20
C THR A 70 -33.15 16.90 -3.13
N GLY A 71 -33.10 18.22 -3.18
CA GLY A 71 -33.92 19.10 -2.36
C GLY A 71 -33.21 19.94 -1.30
N GLN A 72 -31.87 19.92 -1.19
CA GLN A 72 -31.16 20.80 -0.23
C GLN A 72 -30.85 22.17 -0.85
N ARG A 73 -30.98 23.22 -0.03
CA ARG A 73 -30.68 24.60 -0.40
C ARG A 73 -29.21 24.71 -0.85
N PRO A 74 -28.90 25.58 -1.82
CA PRO A 74 -27.54 25.89 -2.17
C PRO A 74 -26.73 26.29 -0.92
N ILE A 75 -25.58 25.66 -0.69
CA ILE A 75 -24.70 26.06 0.41
C ILE A 75 -24.18 27.46 0.07
N LEU A 76 -24.33 28.39 1.00
CA LEU A 76 -23.85 29.77 0.81
C LEU A 76 -22.31 29.80 0.76
N PRO A 77 -21.70 30.60 -0.11
CA PRO A 77 -20.23 30.73 -0.19
C PRO A 77 -19.56 31.05 1.16
N GLU A 78 -20.25 31.81 2.02
CA GLU A 78 -19.79 32.14 3.37
C GLU A 78 -19.66 30.91 4.28
N THR A 79 -20.58 29.95 4.16
CA THR A 79 -20.52 28.69 4.90
C THR A 79 -19.32 27.85 4.46
N ILE A 80 -19.07 27.78 3.14
CA ILE A 80 -17.90 27.06 2.59
C ILE A 80 -16.61 27.69 3.10
N SER A 81 -16.52 29.01 3.08
CA SER A 81 -15.32 29.72 3.58
C SER A 81 -15.08 29.44 5.07
N ALA A 82 -16.15 29.46 5.88
CA ALA A 82 -16.04 29.16 7.31
C ALA A 82 -15.59 27.71 7.59
N GLU A 83 -16.09 26.73 6.82
CA GLU A 83 -15.68 25.32 6.93
C GLU A 83 -14.21 25.14 6.54
N ILE A 84 -13.75 25.78 5.46
CA ILE A 84 -12.35 25.77 5.05
C ILE A 84 -11.45 26.39 6.12
N ASP A 85 -11.86 27.53 6.68
CA ASP A 85 -11.07 28.22 7.69
C ASP A 85 -11.01 27.42 9.01
N SER A 86 -12.09 26.76 9.40
CA SER A 86 -12.11 25.82 10.53
C SER A 86 -11.13 24.65 10.29
N ALA A 87 -11.20 24.02 9.11
CA ALA A 87 -10.33 22.89 8.77
C ALA A 87 -8.84 23.31 8.69
N LYS A 88 -8.54 24.54 8.22
CA LYS A 88 -7.18 25.09 8.25
C LYS A 88 -6.66 25.28 9.68
N GLU A 89 -7.52 25.71 10.59
CA GLU A 89 -7.12 25.90 11.99
C GLU A 89 -6.88 24.55 12.67
N GLU A 90 -7.74 23.55 12.43
CA GLU A 90 -7.51 22.19 12.92
C GLU A 90 -6.21 21.58 12.34
N MET A 91 -5.92 21.82 11.05
CA MET A 91 -4.66 21.38 10.43
C MET A 91 -3.44 22.01 11.10
N LYS A 92 -3.49 23.32 11.43
CA LYS A 92 -2.42 23.98 12.18
C LYS A 92 -2.22 23.36 13.56
N GLN A 93 -3.31 23.01 14.26
CA GLN A 93 -3.23 22.37 15.58
C GLN A 93 -2.59 20.97 15.47
N ILE A 94 -2.90 20.19 14.43
CA ILE A 94 -2.24 18.92 14.19
C ILE A 94 -0.73 19.10 13.97
N VAL A 95 -0.35 20.05 13.12
CA VAL A 95 1.06 20.35 12.84
C VAL A 95 1.79 20.79 14.11
N ALA A 96 1.19 21.69 14.88
CA ALA A 96 1.76 22.16 16.15
C ALA A 96 1.87 21.05 17.21
N GLY A 97 0.97 20.05 17.16
CA GLY A 97 0.95 18.90 18.06
C GLY A 97 1.95 17.80 17.74
N GLU A 98 2.63 17.87 16.58
CA GLU A 98 3.60 16.85 16.12
C GLU A 98 5.00 17.45 15.87
N PRO A 99 5.81 17.63 16.94
CA PRO A 99 7.14 18.28 16.84
C PRO A 99 8.11 17.58 15.87
N ARG A 100 7.89 16.29 15.59
CA ARG A 100 8.72 15.54 14.62
C ARG A 100 8.60 16.06 13.18
N LEU A 101 7.53 16.82 12.88
CA LEU A 101 7.37 17.49 11.59
C LEU A 101 8.37 18.65 11.39
N ASP A 102 8.90 19.25 12.46
CA ASP A 102 9.86 20.35 12.38
C ASP A 102 11.16 19.95 11.64
N GLY A 103 11.50 18.66 11.66
CA GLY A 103 12.67 18.12 10.95
C GLY A 103 12.40 17.76 9.47
N LEU A 104 11.17 17.89 9.00
CA LEU A 104 10.75 17.49 7.65
C LEU A 104 10.24 18.71 6.84
N ARG A 105 10.34 18.59 5.52
CA ARG A 105 9.67 19.57 4.64
C ARG A 105 8.18 19.26 4.63
N LEU A 106 7.37 20.28 4.90
CA LEU A 106 5.92 20.14 5.04
C LEU A 106 5.17 21.10 4.14
N LYS A 107 4.16 20.59 3.44
CA LYS A 107 3.11 21.37 2.77
C LYS A 107 1.74 20.96 3.28
N THR A 108 0.84 21.91 3.43
CA THR A 108 -0.54 21.67 3.86
C THR A 108 -1.52 22.20 2.82
N THR A 109 -2.53 21.41 2.48
CA THR A 109 -3.60 21.80 1.57
C THR A 109 -4.96 21.48 2.20
N VAL A 110 -5.82 22.50 2.25
CA VAL A 110 -7.23 22.35 2.63
C VAL A 110 -8.06 22.93 1.50
N ALA A 111 -8.94 22.12 0.91
CA ALA A 111 -9.74 22.54 -0.23
C ALA A 111 -11.18 21.99 -0.14
N TYR A 112 -12.13 22.74 -0.69
CA TYR A 112 -13.50 22.31 -0.87
C TYR A 112 -13.58 21.42 -2.12
N ALA A 113 -13.52 20.10 -1.92
CA ALA A 113 -13.44 19.12 -3.00
C ALA A 113 -13.86 17.73 -2.55
N GLY A 114 -14.06 16.81 -3.49
CA GLY A 114 -14.09 15.39 -3.21
C GLY A 114 -12.73 14.89 -2.74
N ALA A 115 -12.68 14.11 -1.65
CA ALA A 115 -11.42 13.68 -1.05
C ALA A 115 -10.54 12.87 -2.04
N VAL A 116 -11.14 11.96 -2.81
CA VAL A 116 -10.43 11.13 -3.79
C VAL A 116 -9.83 12.00 -4.89
N ASP A 117 -10.64 12.90 -5.46
CA ASP A 117 -10.20 13.76 -6.57
C ASP A 117 -9.08 14.72 -6.13
N LEU A 118 -9.16 15.25 -4.91
CA LEU A 118 -8.11 16.12 -4.34
C LEU A 118 -6.82 15.36 -4.11
N ILE A 119 -6.88 14.15 -3.54
CA ILE A 119 -5.72 13.30 -3.32
C ILE A 119 -5.05 12.94 -4.65
N GLU A 120 -5.83 12.50 -5.64
CA GLU A 120 -5.30 12.15 -6.97
C GLU A 120 -4.66 13.36 -7.68
N HIS A 121 -5.31 14.51 -7.62
CA HIS A 121 -4.80 15.75 -8.21
C HIS A 121 -3.46 16.14 -7.60
N ILE A 122 -3.36 16.23 -6.27
CA ILE A 122 -2.11 16.59 -5.58
C ILE A 122 -1.04 15.53 -5.78
N ALA A 123 -1.40 14.23 -5.74
CA ALA A 123 -0.46 13.16 -5.97
C ALA A 123 0.18 13.24 -7.36
N SER A 124 -0.60 13.61 -8.38
CA SER A 124 -0.11 13.81 -9.75
C SER A 124 0.74 15.08 -9.90
N GLU A 125 0.25 16.23 -9.43
CA GLU A 125 0.92 17.54 -9.54
C GLU A 125 2.27 17.54 -8.83
N GLU A 126 2.30 17.02 -7.60
CA GLU A 126 3.50 17.01 -6.75
C GLU A 126 4.36 15.75 -6.97
N LYS A 127 3.98 14.87 -7.89
CA LYS A 127 4.66 13.58 -8.20
C LYS A 127 4.93 12.80 -6.91
N VAL A 128 3.87 12.58 -6.14
CA VAL A 128 3.88 11.81 -4.90
C VAL A 128 4.25 10.36 -5.18
N ASP A 129 5.12 9.79 -4.38
CA ASP A 129 5.60 8.41 -4.51
C ASP A 129 5.07 7.45 -3.44
N LEU A 130 4.38 8.01 -2.42
CA LEU A 130 3.63 7.25 -1.43
C LEU A 130 2.41 8.03 -0.95
N ILE A 131 1.23 7.41 -0.95
CA ILE A 131 0.03 7.94 -0.28
C ILE A 131 -0.17 7.16 1.02
N VAL A 132 -0.43 7.86 2.13
CA VAL A 132 -0.71 7.25 3.44
C VAL A 132 -2.09 7.69 3.92
N LEU A 133 -2.96 6.71 4.21
CA LEU A 133 -4.34 6.95 4.59
C LEU A 133 -4.73 6.15 5.84
N GLY A 134 -5.65 6.70 6.63
CA GLY A 134 -6.42 5.90 7.58
C GLY A 134 -7.44 5.02 6.84
N SER A 135 -7.72 3.84 7.40
CA SER A 135 -8.68 2.90 6.80
C SER A 135 -10.14 3.36 6.90
N HIS A 136 -10.46 4.25 7.86
CA HIS A 136 -11.79 4.79 8.10
C HIS A 136 -11.67 6.28 8.43
N GLY A 137 -12.71 7.03 8.05
CA GLY A 137 -12.79 8.45 8.31
C GLY A 137 -13.55 8.80 9.60
N SER A 138 -13.74 10.11 9.81
CA SER A 138 -14.44 10.70 10.96
C SER A 138 -15.92 10.31 11.07
N SER A 139 -16.55 9.83 9.99
CA SER A 139 -17.98 9.45 9.97
C SER A 139 -18.32 8.24 10.83
N GLY A 140 -17.32 7.46 11.31
CA GLY A 140 -17.50 6.41 12.31
C GLY A 140 -18.45 5.27 11.97
N LEU A 141 -19.05 5.31 10.80
CA LEU A 141 -20.01 4.32 10.33
C LEU A 141 -19.24 3.09 9.80
N GLU A 142 -19.43 2.01 10.53
CA GLU A 142 -19.08 0.63 10.17
C GLU A 142 -17.61 0.20 10.30
N ARG A 143 -17.32 -0.37 11.45
CA ARG A 143 -16.08 -1.15 11.74
C ARG A 143 -15.90 -2.38 10.83
N LEU A 144 -16.75 -2.56 9.83
CA LEU A 144 -16.85 -3.80 9.04
C LEU A 144 -16.31 -3.68 7.62
N ALA A 145 -16.11 -2.47 7.07
CA ALA A 145 -15.64 -2.27 5.70
C ALA A 145 -14.50 -1.25 5.63
N LEU A 146 -13.67 -1.36 4.62
CA LEU A 146 -12.67 -0.33 4.27
C LEU A 146 -13.39 0.97 3.89
N GLY A 147 -12.92 2.11 4.37
CA GLY A 147 -13.52 3.42 4.06
C GLY A 147 -13.48 3.73 2.57
N SER A 148 -14.54 4.39 2.08
CA SER A 148 -14.74 4.67 0.66
C SER A 148 -13.57 5.44 0.01
N VAL A 149 -12.95 6.36 0.73
CA VAL A 149 -11.78 7.11 0.24
C VAL A 149 -10.56 6.20 0.12
N ALA A 150 -10.25 5.43 1.16
CA ALA A 150 -9.10 4.51 1.15
C ALA A 150 -9.25 3.45 0.06
N GLU A 151 -10.46 2.87 -0.09
CA GLU A 151 -10.75 1.92 -1.15
C GLU A 151 -10.60 2.54 -2.55
N ALA A 152 -11.19 3.72 -2.78
CA ALA A 152 -11.13 4.38 -4.08
C ALA A 152 -9.70 4.76 -4.46
N VAL A 153 -8.90 5.27 -3.52
CA VAL A 153 -7.50 5.62 -3.75
C VAL A 153 -6.68 4.36 -4.01
N LEU A 154 -6.84 3.28 -3.24
CA LEU A 154 -6.18 1.99 -3.51
C LEU A 154 -6.50 1.47 -4.92
N ARG A 155 -7.72 1.71 -5.42
CA ARG A 155 -8.15 1.28 -6.76
C ARG A 155 -7.59 2.12 -7.90
N LYS A 156 -7.22 3.38 -7.66
CA LYS A 156 -6.91 4.34 -8.72
C LYS A 156 -5.48 4.88 -8.69
N ALA A 157 -4.86 4.98 -7.51
CA ALA A 157 -3.56 5.62 -7.36
C ALA A 157 -2.49 5.00 -8.25
N ALA A 158 -1.66 5.84 -8.86
CA ALA A 158 -0.53 5.43 -9.68
C ALA A 158 0.70 5.04 -8.85
N CYS A 159 0.80 5.51 -7.61
CA CYS A 159 1.85 5.19 -6.65
C CYS A 159 1.35 4.22 -5.57
N PRO A 160 2.25 3.60 -4.79
CA PRO A 160 1.88 2.78 -3.64
C PRO A 160 1.01 3.52 -2.64
N VAL A 161 0.10 2.79 -2.01
CA VAL A 161 -0.81 3.32 -0.98
C VAL A 161 -0.65 2.52 0.30
N LEU A 162 -0.23 3.18 1.36
CA LEU A 162 -0.16 2.62 2.71
C LEU A 162 -1.44 2.94 3.46
N VAL A 163 -2.15 1.90 3.91
CA VAL A 163 -3.37 2.06 4.70
C VAL A 163 -3.12 1.61 6.13
N VAL A 164 -3.50 2.46 7.07
CA VAL A 164 -3.38 2.22 8.51
C VAL A 164 -4.74 1.81 9.06
N GLY A 165 -4.86 0.57 9.48
CA GLY A 165 -6.08 -0.04 9.99
C GLY A 165 -6.43 0.37 11.43
N PRO A 166 -7.63 -0.01 11.93
CA PRO A 166 -8.09 0.36 13.27
C PRO A 166 -7.29 -0.33 14.38
N ASN A 167 -6.71 -1.49 14.11
CA ASN A 167 -5.92 -2.27 15.05
C ASN A 167 -4.41 -1.97 14.96
N CYS A 168 -4.01 -1.13 13.99
CA CYS A 168 -2.63 -0.77 13.77
C CYS A 168 -2.07 0.00 14.97
N ARG A 169 -0.81 -0.27 15.31
CA ARG A 169 -0.04 0.46 16.31
C ARG A 169 0.92 1.41 15.60
N ALA A 170 1.20 2.56 16.24
CA ALA A 170 2.21 3.46 15.72
C ALA A 170 3.59 2.77 15.78
N GLU A 171 4.16 2.50 14.62
CA GLU A 171 5.49 1.91 14.51
C GLU A 171 6.53 3.01 14.31
N GLN A 172 7.57 3.00 15.16
CA GLN A 172 8.73 3.90 15.00
C GLN A 172 9.69 3.39 13.91
N HIS A 173 9.63 2.08 13.61
CA HIS A 173 10.48 1.41 12.64
C HIS A 173 9.63 0.63 11.61
N PRO A 174 8.95 1.32 10.70
CA PRO A 174 7.90 0.73 9.85
C PRO A 174 8.42 -0.36 8.89
N PHE A 175 9.73 -0.49 8.71
CA PHE A 175 10.32 -1.48 7.78
C PHE A 175 11.19 -2.54 8.47
N ARG A 176 11.20 -2.58 9.82
CA ARG A 176 12.03 -3.52 10.58
C ARG A 176 11.72 -4.99 10.31
N SER A 177 10.47 -5.33 10.06
CA SER A 177 10.02 -6.67 9.71
C SER A 177 8.89 -6.56 8.70
N ILE A 178 9.13 -6.99 7.48
CA ILE A 178 8.19 -6.89 6.37
C ILE A 178 7.65 -8.29 6.06
N LEU A 179 6.31 -8.39 6.00
CA LEU A 179 5.61 -9.55 5.46
C LEU A 179 5.14 -9.22 4.04
N PHE A 180 5.74 -9.86 3.04
CA PHE A 180 5.23 -9.81 1.68
C PHE A 180 4.30 -10.99 1.44
N ALA A 181 3.01 -10.70 1.26
CA ALA A 181 1.99 -11.70 0.96
C ALA A 181 1.59 -11.65 -0.51
N THR A 182 1.64 -12.79 -1.20
CA THR A 182 1.39 -12.89 -2.63
C THR A 182 0.60 -14.14 -3.01
N ASP A 183 -0.22 -14.00 -4.05
CA ASP A 183 -0.91 -15.10 -4.73
C ASP A 183 -0.06 -15.74 -5.84
N LEU A 184 1.21 -15.33 -5.99
CA LEU A 184 2.17 -15.74 -7.02
C LEU A 184 1.78 -15.28 -8.44
N GLU A 185 0.83 -14.37 -8.58
CA GLU A 185 0.51 -13.81 -9.89
C GLU A 185 1.46 -12.67 -10.29
N THR A 186 1.43 -12.28 -11.56
CA THR A 186 2.35 -11.28 -12.15
C THR A 186 2.33 -9.92 -11.46
N THR A 187 1.21 -9.56 -10.81
CA THR A 187 1.09 -8.32 -10.03
C THR A 187 1.98 -8.29 -8.78
N GLY A 188 2.43 -9.46 -8.32
CA GLY A 188 3.31 -9.60 -7.16
C GLY A 188 4.75 -9.10 -7.38
N LEU A 189 5.25 -9.07 -8.62
CA LEU A 189 6.65 -8.73 -8.91
C LEU A 189 7.04 -7.32 -8.40
N ARG A 190 6.22 -6.31 -8.70
CA ARG A 190 6.49 -4.95 -8.24
C ARG A 190 6.38 -4.83 -6.71
N ALA A 191 5.41 -5.51 -6.11
CA ALA A 191 5.26 -5.55 -4.66
C ALA A 191 6.46 -6.23 -3.99
N ALA A 192 7.00 -7.29 -4.59
CA ALA A 192 8.22 -7.96 -4.14
C ALA A 192 9.43 -7.02 -4.18
N GLN A 193 9.58 -6.20 -5.24
CA GLN A 193 10.64 -5.19 -5.33
C GLN A 193 10.54 -4.17 -4.20
N TYR A 194 9.32 -3.66 -3.90
CA TYR A 194 9.12 -2.75 -2.76
C TYR A 194 9.45 -3.42 -1.43
N ALA A 195 8.95 -4.64 -1.19
CA ALA A 195 9.23 -5.36 0.05
C ALA A 195 10.72 -5.61 0.25
N SER A 196 11.44 -5.98 -0.82
CA SER A 196 12.88 -6.19 -0.83
C SER A 196 13.64 -4.89 -0.56
N ALA A 197 13.41 -3.85 -1.34
CA ALA A 197 14.14 -2.58 -1.23
C ALA A 197 13.92 -1.89 0.12
N LEU A 198 12.70 -1.93 0.65
CA LEU A 198 12.39 -1.36 1.96
C LEU A 198 13.06 -2.14 3.10
N SER A 199 13.12 -3.48 3.01
CA SER A 199 13.83 -4.29 4.01
C SER A 199 15.35 -4.07 3.94
N GLU A 200 15.90 -3.95 2.73
CA GLU A 200 17.31 -3.66 2.50
C GLU A 200 17.71 -2.31 3.10
N HIS A 201 16.91 -1.27 2.85
CA HIS A 201 17.22 0.09 3.29
C HIS A 201 17.45 0.22 4.80
N VAL A 202 16.77 -0.60 5.61
CA VAL A 202 16.88 -0.59 7.08
C VAL A 202 17.55 -1.84 7.65
N HIS A 203 18.10 -2.73 6.82
CA HIS A 203 18.58 -4.06 7.21
C HIS A 203 17.53 -4.84 8.01
N GLY A 204 16.27 -4.75 7.55
CA GLY A 204 15.11 -5.38 8.16
C GLY A 204 14.97 -6.85 7.79
N ARG A 205 14.01 -7.52 8.42
CA ARG A 205 13.65 -8.90 8.10
C ARG A 205 12.59 -8.93 7.00
N LEU A 206 12.71 -9.87 6.08
CA LEU A 206 11.73 -10.11 5.02
C LEU A 206 11.15 -11.53 5.15
N THR A 207 9.85 -11.63 5.27
CA THR A 207 9.11 -12.90 5.21
C THR A 207 8.24 -12.92 3.96
N LEU A 208 8.35 -13.97 3.16
CA LEU A 208 7.53 -14.23 1.98
C LEU A 208 6.42 -15.19 2.37
N LEU A 209 5.16 -14.80 2.17
CA LEU A 209 4.00 -15.61 2.50
C LEU A 209 3.20 -15.92 1.24
N HIS A 210 2.90 -17.19 1.05
CA HIS A 210 1.86 -17.66 0.15
C HIS A 210 0.86 -18.53 0.91
N VAL A 211 -0.44 -18.31 0.70
CA VAL A 211 -1.52 -19.08 1.31
C VAL A 211 -2.18 -19.96 0.26
N ILE A 212 -2.15 -21.25 0.49
CA ILE A 212 -2.72 -22.29 -0.39
C ILE A 212 -4.17 -22.54 0.06
N GLU A 213 -5.14 -22.14 -0.77
CA GLU A 213 -6.56 -22.20 -0.39
C GLU A 213 -7.18 -23.60 -0.46
N ASN A 214 -6.68 -24.49 -1.31
CA ASN A 214 -7.26 -25.80 -1.55
C ASN A 214 -6.32 -26.95 -1.17
N GLN A 215 -6.48 -27.47 0.06
CA GLN A 215 -5.69 -28.62 0.52
C GLN A 215 -6.40 -29.99 0.32
N LYS A 216 -7.65 -30.04 -0.12
CA LYS A 216 -8.51 -31.21 0.08
C LYS A 216 -8.11 -32.48 -0.70
N ASP A 217 -7.19 -32.38 -1.69
CA ASP A 217 -6.91 -33.51 -2.60
C ASP A 217 -5.42 -33.77 -2.89
N VAL A 218 -4.47 -33.21 -2.10
CA VAL A 218 -3.05 -33.44 -2.34
C VAL A 218 -2.54 -34.60 -1.48
N PRO A 219 -2.10 -35.74 -2.09
CA PRO A 219 -1.47 -36.81 -1.35
C PRO A 219 -0.22 -36.34 -0.61
N SER A 220 0.00 -36.84 0.59
CA SER A 220 1.08 -36.39 1.50
C SER A 220 2.50 -36.46 0.89
N VAL A 221 2.73 -37.33 -0.07
CA VAL A 221 4.01 -37.49 -0.79
C VAL A 221 4.20 -36.39 -1.84
N GLU A 222 3.13 -35.87 -2.44
CA GLU A 222 3.18 -34.76 -3.41
C GLU A 222 3.24 -33.39 -2.73
N SER A 223 2.78 -33.27 -1.49
CA SER A 223 2.83 -32.02 -0.71
C SER A 223 4.24 -31.42 -0.65
N GLY A 224 5.25 -32.23 -0.30
CA GLY A 224 6.62 -31.76 -0.18
C GLY A 224 7.23 -31.25 -1.50
N LEU A 225 6.83 -31.84 -2.63
CA LEU A 225 7.28 -31.38 -3.96
C LEU A 225 6.61 -30.04 -4.33
N ILE A 226 5.32 -29.90 -4.03
CA ILE A 226 4.57 -28.66 -4.26
C ILE A 226 5.14 -27.55 -3.38
N GLU A 227 5.36 -27.79 -2.09
CA GLU A 227 5.92 -26.81 -1.16
C GLU A 227 7.33 -26.35 -1.58
N ASN A 228 8.18 -27.28 -2.04
CA ASN A 228 9.49 -26.93 -2.56
C ASN A 228 9.40 -26.07 -3.82
N ARG A 229 8.49 -26.41 -4.75
CA ARG A 229 8.26 -25.63 -5.96
C ARG A 229 7.76 -24.21 -5.63
N LEU A 230 6.73 -24.10 -4.79
CA LEU A 230 6.18 -22.80 -4.37
C LEU A 230 7.22 -21.96 -3.62
N SER A 231 8.06 -22.58 -2.80
CA SER A 231 9.13 -21.88 -2.09
C SER A 231 10.18 -21.34 -3.06
N GLN A 232 10.51 -22.06 -4.13
CA GLN A 232 11.40 -21.58 -5.17
C GLN A 232 10.76 -20.46 -5.98
N GLU A 233 9.48 -20.58 -6.31
CA GLU A 233 8.72 -19.57 -7.03
C GLU A 233 8.63 -18.27 -6.23
N LEU A 234 8.32 -18.32 -4.93
CA LEU A 234 8.37 -17.16 -4.03
C LEU A 234 9.73 -16.47 -4.03
N ARG A 235 10.81 -17.25 -3.92
CA ARG A 235 12.17 -16.69 -3.94
C ARG A 235 12.50 -16.04 -5.29
N SER A 236 11.99 -16.59 -6.40
CA SER A 236 12.23 -16.05 -7.75
C SER A 236 11.55 -14.71 -8.03
N LEU A 237 10.55 -14.32 -7.20
CA LEU A 237 9.95 -12.98 -7.27
C LEU A 237 10.89 -11.86 -6.79
N LEU A 238 11.89 -12.22 -5.99
CA LEU A 238 12.83 -11.26 -5.43
C LEU A 238 13.97 -10.99 -6.42
N PRO A 239 14.54 -9.77 -6.39
CA PRO A 239 15.79 -9.48 -7.09
C PRO A 239 16.91 -10.43 -6.66
N SER A 240 17.83 -10.76 -7.59
CA SER A 240 18.87 -11.75 -7.37
C SER A 240 19.92 -11.36 -6.31
N ASP A 241 20.01 -10.09 -5.98
CA ASP A 241 20.93 -9.50 -5.01
C ASP A 241 20.37 -9.44 -3.57
N VAL A 242 19.08 -9.77 -3.37
CA VAL A 242 18.44 -9.80 -2.04
C VAL A 242 19.21 -10.65 -1.03
N GLY A 243 19.77 -11.77 -1.48
CA GLY A 243 20.57 -12.65 -0.62
C GLY A 243 21.82 -12.03 -0.02
N LEU A 244 22.26 -10.85 -0.52
CA LEU A 244 23.41 -10.11 0.01
C LEU A 244 23.05 -9.32 1.29
N PHE A 245 21.75 -9.00 1.49
CA PHE A 245 21.28 -8.10 2.55
C PHE A 245 20.48 -8.80 3.63
N CYS A 246 19.65 -9.75 3.26
CA CYS A 246 18.89 -10.58 4.19
C CYS A 246 18.63 -11.97 3.60
N GLU A 247 18.47 -12.98 4.45
CA GLU A 247 17.95 -14.28 4.02
C GLU A 247 16.42 -14.27 4.21
N PRO A 248 15.63 -14.15 3.12
CA PRO A 248 14.17 -14.10 3.22
C PRO A 248 13.62 -15.40 3.78
N LYS A 249 12.79 -15.30 4.83
CA LYS A 249 12.05 -16.42 5.38
C LYS A 249 10.87 -16.74 4.46
N VAL A 250 10.68 -18.01 4.11
CA VAL A 250 9.50 -18.47 3.34
C VAL A 250 8.49 -19.09 4.29
N ARG A 251 7.23 -18.71 4.15
CA ARG A 251 6.08 -19.28 4.85
C ARG A 251 5.05 -19.72 3.82
N LEU A 252 4.65 -20.98 3.89
CA LEU A 252 3.53 -21.54 3.18
C LEU A 252 2.48 -21.93 4.21
N GLU A 253 1.28 -21.41 4.06
CA GLU A 253 0.16 -21.67 4.97
C GLU A 253 -1.02 -22.22 4.19
N TYR A 254 -1.89 -22.98 4.84
CA TYR A 254 -3.06 -23.59 4.21
C TYR A 254 -4.34 -23.02 4.82
N GLY A 255 -5.19 -22.41 4.00
CA GLY A 255 -6.47 -21.87 4.47
C GLY A 255 -6.90 -20.61 3.74
N SER A 256 -7.58 -19.70 4.45
CA SER A 256 -8.05 -18.43 3.91
C SER A 256 -6.97 -17.36 4.00
N PRO A 257 -6.56 -16.74 2.86
CA PRO A 257 -5.60 -15.63 2.89
C PRO A 257 -6.06 -14.46 3.76
N ALA A 258 -7.36 -14.16 3.75
CA ALA A 258 -7.92 -13.08 4.56
C ALA A 258 -7.66 -13.28 6.06
N GLU A 259 -7.78 -14.51 6.55
CA GLU A 259 -7.60 -14.86 7.96
C GLU A 259 -6.12 -15.03 8.33
N LEU A 260 -5.34 -15.69 7.45
CA LEU A 260 -3.98 -16.09 7.77
C LEU A 260 -2.95 -14.98 7.62
N ILE A 261 -3.12 -14.05 6.68
CA ILE A 261 -2.16 -12.95 6.49
C ILE A 261 -1.99 -12.12 7.79
N PRO A 262 -3.06 -11.65 8.46
CA PRO A 262 -2.91 -10.92 9.73
C PRO A 262 -2.29 -11.76 10.85
N VAL A 263 -2.66 -13.04 10.94
CA VAL A 263 -2.14 -13.98 11.97
C VAL A 263 -0.64 -14.20 11.78
N VAL A 264 -0.20 -14.46 10.54
CA VAL A 264 1.22 -14.62 10.23
C VAL A 264 1.97 -13.32 10.46
N ALA A 265 1.41 -12.17 10.07
CA ALA A 265 2.01 -10.86 10.33
C ALA A 265 2.26 -10.64 11.83
N GLU A 266 1.30 -11.00 12.68
CA GLU A 266 1.46 -10.91 14.12
C GLU A 266 2.52 -11.88 14.64
N SER A 267 2.52 -13.14 14.20
CA SER A 267 3.49 -14.16 14.62
C SER A 267 4.93 -13.82 14.22
N GLU A 268 5.13 -13.17 13.06
CA GLU A 268 6.42 -12.68 12.57
C GLU A 268 6.77 -11.29 13.14
N SER A 269 5.91 -10.69 13.98
CA SER A 269 6.06 -9.32 14.48
C SER A 269 6.28 -8.34 13.31
N ALA A 270 5.49 -8.46 12.26
CA ALA A 270 5.60 -7.61 11.08
C ALA A 270 5.25 -6.17 11.42
N SER A 271 6.09 -5.24 11.01
CA SER A 271 5.86 -3.80 11.07
C SER A 271 5.18 -3.25 9.81
N LEU A 272 5.18 -4.04 8.74
CA LEU A 272 4.52 -3.73 7.47
C LEU A 272 4.08 -5.03 6.78
N ILE A 273 2.87 -5.02 6.22
CA ILE A 273 2.42 -6.01 5.24
C ILE A 273 2.51 -5.36 3.85
N VAL A 274 3.10 -6.05 2.88
CA VAL A 274 3.14 -5.62 1.47
C VAL A 274 2.33 -6.59 0.63
N VAL A 275 1.46 -6.05 -0.22
CA VAL A 275 0.61 -6.85 -1.14
C VAL A 275 0.60 -6.26 -2.55
N GLY A 276 0.52 -7.12 -3.55
CA GLY A 276 0.26 -6.72 -4.93
C GLY A 276 -1.21 -6.38 -5.15
N LEU A 277 -1.50 -5.29 -5.87
CA LEU A 277 -2.85 -4.92 -6.28
C LEU A 277 -3.05 -5.23 -7.76
N ARG A 278 -4.10 -5.99 -8.08
CA ARG A 278 -4.48 -6.28 -9.47
C ARG A 278 -5.05 -5.05 -10.16
N ASN A 279 -4.70 -4.85 -11.42
CA ASN A 279 -5.38 -3.89 -12.26
C ASN A 279 -6.76 -4.44 -12.61
N GLN A 280 -7.81 -3.68 -12.35
CA GLN A 280 -9.17 -4.11 -12.67
C GLN A 280 -9.40 -4.11 -14.18
N SER A 281 -9.37 -5.27 -14.79
CA SER A 281 -9.90 -5.53 -16.12
C SER A 281 -10.99 -6.60 -16.05
N GLY A 282 -12.09 -6.35 -15.34
CA GLY A 282 -13.20 -7.29 -15.32
C GLY A 282 -14.17 -7.11 -14.16
N LEU A 283 -15.47 -7.26 -14.47
CA LEU A 283 -16.61 -7.11 -13.55
C LEU A 283 -16.79 -8.28 -12.56
N ALA A 284 -15.82 -9.21 -12.43
CA ALA A 284 -16.12 -10.53 -11.84
C ALA A 284 -15.37 -10.90 -10.54
N ASP A 285 -14.38 -10.13 -10.05
CA ASP A 285 -13.62 -10.57 -8.88
C ASP A 285 -13.78 -9.66 -7.66
N HIS A 286 -14.79 -9.96 -6.85
CA HIS A 286 -14.96 -9.35 -5.52
C HIS A 286 -13.97 -9.91 -4.47
N SER A 287 -13.42 -11.11 -4.70
CA SER A 287 -12.60 -11.86 -3.75
C SER A 287 -11.31 -11.13 -3.30
N PRO A 288 -10.46 -10.57 -4.18
CA PRO A 288 -9.21 -9.94 -3.76
C PRO A 288 -9.43 -8.68 -2.89
N TRP A 289 -10.47 -7.92 -3.16
CA TRP A 289 -10.79 -6.72 -2.38
C TRP A 289 -11.36 -7.06 -1.01
N SER A 290 -12.13 -8.13 -0.88
CA SER A 290 -12.60 -8.63 0.42
C SER A 290 -11.45 -9.09 1.28
N THR A 291 -10.47 -9.80 0.70
CA THR A 291 -9.24 -10.21 1.38
C THR A 291 -8.44 -9.01 1.87
N LEU A 292 -8.16 -8.04 0.99
CA LEU A 292 -7.40 -6.83 1.34
C LEU A 292 -8.10 -6.02 2.44
N SER A 293 -9.41 -5.81 2.30
CA SER A 293 -10.22 -5.10 3.31
C SER A 293 -10.17 -5.79 4.67
N HIS A 294 -10.24 -7.11 4.69
CA HIS A 294 -10.11 -7.90 5.92
C HIS A 294 -8.70 -7.78 6.53
N VAL A 295 -7.66 -7.92 5.71
CA VAL A 295 -6.27 -7.78 6.16
C VAL A 295 -6.02 -6.41 6.77
N ILE A 296 -6.46 -5.32 6.11
CA ILE A 296 -6.30 -3.95 6.62
C ILE A 296 -7.02 -3.78 7.98
N ARG A 297 -8.19 -4.39 8.12
CA ARG A 297 -8.96 -4.30 9.37
C ARG A 297 -8.32 -5.04 10.53
N GLU A 298 -7.79 -6.26 10.27
CA GLU A 298 -7.31 -7.14 11.34
C GLU A 298 -5.82 -6.94 11.64
N ALA A 299 -5.03 -6.42 10.69
CA ALA A 299 -3.60 -6.24 10.86
C ALA A 299 -3.26 -5.24 11.98
N LYS A 300 -2.21 -5.55 12.73
CA LYS A 300 -1.66 -4.69 13.80
C LYS A 300 -0.59 -3.71 13.28
N CYS A 301 -0.29 -3.76 11.99
CA CYS A 301 0.64 -2.88 11.28
C CYS A 301 0.02 -2.31 10.02
N GLY A 302 0.69 -1.37 9.38
CA GLY A 302 0.26 -0.81 8.10
C GLY A 302 0.26 -1.85 6.98
N VAL A 303 -0.61 -1.64 5.98
CA VAL A 303 -0.70 -2.48 4.77
C VAL A 303 -0.39 -1.63 3.55
N LEU A 304 0.71 -1.94 2.87
CA LEU A 304 1.15 -1.28 1.64
C LEU A 304 0.62 -2.03 0.42
N GLY A 305 -0.30 -1.41 -0.28
CA GLY A 305 -0.78 -1.89 -1.57
C GLY A 305 0.09 -1.34 -2.71
N VAL A 306 0.66 -2.21 -3.51
CA VAL A 306 1.51 -1.86 -4.66
C VAL A 306 0.86 -2.36 -5.93
N ARG A 307 0.57 -1.44 -6.86
CA ARG A 307 -0.01 -1.79 -8.14
C ARG A 307 1.07 -2.23 -9.14
N GLY A 308 0.83 -3.34 -9.83
CA GLY A 308 1.62 -3.73 -10.99
C GLY A 308 1.48 -2.68 -12.11
N HIS A 309 2.54 -2.41 -12.89
CA HIS A 309 2.37 -1.63 -14.12
C HIS A 309 1.51 -2.41 -15.11
N LEU A 310 0.57 -1.71 -15.78
CA LEU A 310 0.09 -2.14 -17.08
C LEU A 310 1.29 -1.95 -18.04
N LEU A 311 1.83 -3.04 -18.57
CA LEU A 311 2.65 -3.01 -19.77
C LEU A 311 1.79 -2.65 -20.98
#